data_b8d40b683ba7e708e5e7e228b1baf311
#
_entry.id   b8d40b683ba7e708e5e7e228b1baf311
#
_cell.length_a   1.000
_cell.length_b   1.000
_cell.length_c   1.000
_cell.angle_alpha   90.00
_cell.angle_beta   90.00
_cell.angle_gamma   90.00
#
_symmetry.space_group_name_H-M   'P 1'
#
loop_
_entity.id
_entity.type
_entity.pdbx_description
1 polymer ?
#
loop_
_entity_poly.entity_id
_entity_poly.type
_entity_poly.pdbx_seq_one_letter_code
_entity_poly.pdbx_strand_id
1 'polypeptide(L)'
;MTDTRRRTRGAGSVFRDKNGTWHYRRELDRDPATGRPRRIEAKGRTKAEARTRFDAKAAEMERTGLMPGAKSPLLKDYCERWLADYRTRVKPTTYRTRAGRIRACCEVIGHVRLKDLTAEHI
;
A
#
# COMPACT_ATOMS: atom_id res chain seq x y z
N MET A 1 -0.58 37.94 -18.94
CA MET A 1 -1.69 36.97 -18.87
C MET A 1 -1.16 35.70 -18.25
N THR A 2 -1.55 35.42 -17.03
CA THR A 2 -1.27 34.14 -16.40
C THR A 2 -2.25 33.12 -16.96
N ASP A 3 -1.74 32.18 -17.76
CA ASP A 3 -2.51 31.05 -18.25
C ASP A 3 -2.84 30.14 -17.06
N THR A 4 -3.99 30.35 -16.41
CA THR A 4 -4.52 29.48 -15.38
C THR A 4 -5.17 28.27 -16.03
N ARG A 5 -4.38 27.44 -16.72
CA ARG A 5 -4.84 26.12 -17.09
C ARG A 5 -5.16 25.36 -15.80
N ARG A 6 -6.44 25.23 -15.53
CA ARG A 6 -6.96 24.36 -14.48
C ARG A 6 -6.35 22.99 -14.67
N ARG A 7 -5.38 22.62 -13.82
CA ARG A 7 -4.77 21.30 -13.89
C ARG A 7 -5.86 20.24 -13.73
N THR A 8 -5.86 19.27 -14.60
CA THR A 8 -6.78 18.14 -14.54
C THR A 8 -6.66 17.48 -13.19
N ARG A 9 -7.77 17.23 -12.52
CA ARG A 9 -7.81 16.52 -11.24
C ARG A 9 -7.04 15.20 -11.39
N GLY A 10 -6.04 14.96 -10.54
CA GLY A 10 -5.20 13.76 -10.59
C GLY A 10 -3.90 13.88 -11.36
N ALA A 11 -3.63 15.01 -12.04
CA ALA A 11 -2.40 15.18 -12.82
C ALA A 11 -1.13 15.35 -11.97
N GLY A 12 -1.25 15.52 -10.65
CA GLY A 12 -0.13 15.78 -9.78
C GLY A 12 0.44 17.20 -9.90
N SER A 13 1.27 17.57 -8.97
CA SER A 13 2.00 18.85 -8.98
C SER A 13 3.48 18.64 -8.68
N VAL A 14 4.29 19.45 -9.34
CA VAL A 14 5.74 19.49 -9.16
C VAL A 14 6.11 20.88 -8.69
N PHE A 15 6.92 20.97 -7.64
CA PHE A 15 7.42 22.23 -7.13
C PHE A 15 8.78 22.04 -6.46
N ARG A 16 9.52 23.15 -6.35
CA ARG A 16 10.82 23.21 -5.67
C ARG A 16 10.66 24.00 -4.40
N ASP A 17 11.14 23.47 -3.27
CA ASP A 17 11.12 24.19 -2.01
C ASP A 17 12.27 25.21 -1.89
N LYS A 18 12.26 25.99 -0.83
CA LYS A 18 13.31 26.98 -0.55
C LYS A 18 14.70 26.40 -0.34
N ASN A 19 14.80 25.11 -0.03
CA ASN A 19 16.05 24.39 0.18
C ASN A 19 16.61 23.77 -1.11
N GLY A 20 15.91 23.94 -2.23
CA GLY A 20 16.29 23.37 -3.51
C GLY A 20 15.86 21.92 -3.74
N THR A 21 15.05 21.37 -2.85
CA THR A 21 14.51 20.03 -3.00
C THR A 21 13.26 20.05 -3.88
N TRP A 22 13.23 19.16 -4.86
CA TRP A 22 12.08 18.98 -5.73
C TRP A 22 11.08 18.03 -5.10
N HIS A 23 9.79 18.38 -5.22
CA HIS A 23 8.67 17.57 -4.74
C HIS A 23 7.75 17.24 -5.90
N TYR A 24 7.35 15.98 -5.99
CA TYR A 24 6.27 15.53 -6.87
C TYR A 24 5.14 15.01 -6.00
N ARG A 25 3.93 15.56 -6.17
CA ARG A 25 2.78 15.27 -5.31
C ARG A 25 1.55 15.01 -6.14
N ARG A 26 0.76 14.01 -5.76
CA ARG A 26 -0.56 13.75 -6.34
C ARG A 26 -1.56 13.47 -5.23
N GLU A 27 -2.71 14.12 -5.28
CA GLU A 27 -3.82 13.84 -4.39
C GLU A 27 -4.59 12.62 -4.89
N LEU A 28 -5.01 11.80 -3.96
CA LEU A 28 -5.82 10.61 -4.17
C LEU A 28 -7.22 10.83 -3.61
N ASP A 29 -8.11 9.90 -3.90
CA ASP A 29 -9.42 9.87 -3.28
C ASP A 29 -9.30 9.74 -1.76
N ARG A 30 -10.31 10.26 -1.07
CA ARG A 30 -10.35 10.18 0.39
C ARG A 30 -10.36 8.74 0.85
N ASP A 31 -9.75 8.50 2.01
CA ASP A 31 -9.82 7.19 2.65
C ASP A 31 -11.27 6.87 2.99
N PRO A 32 -11.85 5.78 2.42
CA PRO A 32 -13.23 5.41 2.69
C PRO A 32 -13.50 5.05 4.16
N ALA A 33 -12.48 4.63 4.91
CA ALA A 33 -12.62 4.27 6.32
C ALA A 33 -12.62 5.50 7.25
N THR A 34 -11.77 6.51 6.96
CA THR A 34 -11.56 7.66 7.85
C THR A 34 -12.04 8.99 7.27
N GLY A 35 -12.34 9.05 5.96
CA GLY A 35 -12.70 10.27 5.26
C GLY A 35 -11.55 11.27 5.10
N ARG A 36 -10.34 10.93 5.52
CA ARG A 36 -9.17 11.80 5.43
C ARG A 36 -8.62 11.89 4.01
N PRO A 37 -8.13 13.06 3.58
CA PRO A 37 -7.48 13.17 2.29
C PRO A 37 -6.19 12.33 2.25
N ARG A 38 -5.95 11.69 1.12
CA ARG A 38 -4.74 10.91 0.88
C ARG A 38 -3.94 11.53 -0.24
N ARG A 39 -2.63 11.47 -0.13
CA ARG A 39 -1.73 11.91 -1.20
C ARG A 39 -0.45 11.09 -1.22
N ILE A 40 0.14 10.99 -2.40
CA ILE A 40 1.48 10.44 -2.60
C ILE A 40 2.42 11.61 -2.87
N GLU A 41 3.55 11.61 -2.20
CA GLU A 41 4.60 12.59 -2.41
C GLU A 41 5.95 11.91 -2.49
N ALA A 42 6.80 12.36 -3.40
CA ALA A 42 8.19 11.97 -3.48
C ALA A 42 9.07 13.21 -3.59
N LYS A 43 10.26 13.11 -3.04
CA LYS A 43 11.26 14.18 -3.02
C LYS A 43 12.50 13.74 -3.80
N GLY A 44 13.19 14.68 -4.38
CA GLY A 44 14.44 14.44 -5.09
C GLY A 44 15.27 15.71 -5.22
N ARG A 45 16.55 15.54 -5.53
CA ARG A 45 17.47 16.66 -5.79
C ARG A 45 17.18 17.32 -7.12
N THR A 46 16.64 16.57 -8.05
CA THR A 46 16.21 17.04 -9.36
C THR A 46 14.77 16.70 -9.60
N LYS A 47 14.13 17.40 -10.54
CA LYS A 47 12.76 17.12 -10.97
C LYS A 47 12.59 15.69 -11.47
N ALA A 48 13.54 15.21 -12.27
CA ALA A 48 13.55 13.85 -12.81
C ALA A 48 13.65 12.79 -11.69
N GLU A 49 14.50 13.01 -10.70
CA GLU A 49 14.63 12.12 -9.54
C GLU A 49 13.35 12.05 -8.72
N ALA A 50 12.74 13.19 -8.43
CA ALA A 50 11.46 13.25 -7.72
C ALA A 50 10.37 12.48 -8.48
N ARG A 51 10.32 12.63 -9.80
CA ARG A 51 9.36 11.91 -10.67
C ARG A 51 9.60 10.41 -10.63
N THR A 52 10.83 9.96 -10.75
CA THR A 52 11.19 8.54 -10.73
C THR A 52 10.81 7.90 -9.40
N ARG A 53 11.10 8.57 -8.29
CA ARG A 53 10.71 8.09 -6.95
C ARG A 53 9.20 8.07 -6.76
N PHE A 54 8.51 9.06 -7.31
CA PHE A 54 7.05 9.10 -7.27
C PHE A 54 6.44 7.92 -8.05
N ASP A 55 6.91 7.67 -9.26
CA ASP A 55 6.42 6.58 -10.11
C ASP A 55 6.64 5.21 -9.43
N ALA A 56 7.76 5.02 -8.74
CA ALA A 56 8.02 3.81 -7.96
C ALA A 56 7.02 3.64 -6.81
N LYS A 57 6.73 4.69 -6.06
CA LYS A 57 5.71 4.67 -4.99
C LYS A 57 4.32 4.41 -5.51
N ALA A 58 3.95 5.01 -6.62
CA ALA A 58 2.64 4.80 -7.25
C ALA A 58 2.49 3.36 -7.74
N ALA A 59 3.51 2.79 -8.36
CA ALA A 59 3.52 1.40 -8.80
C ALA A 59 3.41 0.42 -7.63
N GLU A 60 4.12 0.67 -6.53
CA GLU A 60 4.00 -0.14 -5.31
C GLU A 60 2.59 -0.08 -4.74
N MET A 61 1.98 1.10 -4.71
CA MET A 61 0.60 1.25 -4.23
C MET A 61 -0.40 0.50 -5.12
N GLU A 62 -0.25 0.55 -6.44
CA GLU A 62 -1.08 -0.24 -7.35
C GLU A 62 -0.94 -1.74 -7.11
N ARG A 63 0.28 -2.21 -6.89
CA ARG A 63 0.56 -3.61 -6.65
C ARG A 63 0.03 -4.11 -5.31
N THR A 64 0.13 -3.30 -4.26
CA THR A 64 -0.19 -3.72 -2.88
C THR A 64 -1.55 -3.24 -2.38
N GLY A 65 -2.12 -2.22 -3.00
CA GLY A 65 -3.30 -1.52 -2.50
C GLY A 65 -3.05 -0.69 -1.22
N LEU A 66 -1.80 -0.57 -0.78
CA LEU A 66 -1.42 0.14 0.44
C LEU A 66 -0.79 1.50 0.12
N MET A 67 -1.03 2.46 0.99
CA MET A 67 -0.35 3.75 0.91
C MET A 67 1.16 3.59 1.12
N PRO A 68 1.99 4.40 0.44
CA PRO A 68 3.43 4.40 0.67
C PRO A 68 3.76 4.61 2.14
N GLY A 69 4.65 3.80 2.68
CA GLY A 69 5.04 3.84 4.08
C GLY A 69 4.05 3.18 5.04
N ALA A 70 2.91 2.70 4.57
CA ALA A 70 2.00 1.91 5.39
C ALA A 70 2.67 0.60 5.82
N LYS A 71 2.54 0.26 7.09
CA LYS A 71 3.03 -1.02 7.60
C LYS A 71 2.13 -2.14 7.10
N SER A 72 2.68 -3.01 6.27
CA SER A 72 2.01 -4.24 5.88
C SER A 72 2.10 -5.25 7.03
N PRO A 73 1.00 -5.93 7.40
CA PRO A 73 1.04 -6.97 8.42
C PRO A 73 1.87 -8.17 7.96
N LEU A 74 2.37 -8.95 8.90
CA LEU A 74 2.94 -10.25 8.61
C LEU A 74 1.84 -11.21 8.18
N LEU A 75 2.18 -12.17 7.31
CA LEU A 75 1.21 -13.16 6.83
C LEU A 75 0.54 -13.91 7.99
N LYS A 76 1.33 -14.31 9.00
CA LYS A 76 0.80 -15.00 10.20
C LYS A 76 -0.25 -14.17 10.94
N ASP A 77 -0.03 -12.87 11.12
CA ASP A 77 -0.95 -11.98 11.84
C ASP A 77 -2.23 -11.76 11.05
N TYR A 78 -2.11 -11.61 9.74
CA TYR A 78 -3.27 -11.52 8.84
C TYR A 78 -4.10 -12.80 8.87
N CYS A 79 -3.46 -13.95 8.78
CA CYS A 79 -4.13 -15.25 8.80
C CYS A 79 -4.88 -15.49 10.11
N GLU A 80 -4.30 -15.14 11.27
CA GLU A 80 -4.99 -15.26 12.55
C GLU A 80 -6.24 -14.38 12.63
N ARG A 81 -6.18 -13.16 12.15
CA ARG A 81 -7.36 -12.27 12.06
C ARG A 81 -8.43 -12.82 11.11
N TRP A 82 -7.99 -13.31 9.96
CA TRP A 82 -8.89 -13.92 8.98
C TRP A 82 -9.56 -15.18 9.54
N LEU A 83 -8.80 -16.03 10.23
CA LEU A 83 -9.32 -17.24 10.87
C LEU A 83 -10.35 -16.93 11.98
N ALA A 84 -10.12 -15.89 12.76
CA ALA A 84 -11.07 -15.46 13.79
C ALA A 84 -12.45 -15.10 13.22
N ASP A 85 -12.45 -14.41 12.06
CA ASP A 85 -13.69 -14.10 11.33
C ASP A 85 -14.28 -15.34 10.63
N TYR A 86 -13.44 -16.14 10.00
CA TYR A 86 -13.84 -17.36 9.31
C TYR A 86 -14.51 -18.39 10.23
N ARG A 87 -14.03 -18.48 11.47
CA ARG A 87 -14.58 -19.37 12.50
C ARG A 87 -16.10 -19.21 12.71
N THR A 88 -16.60 -17.98 12.56
CA THR A 88 -18.03 -17.67 12.76
C THR A 88 -18.90 -18.08 11.58
N ARG A 89 -18.30 -18.37 10.42
CA ARG A 89 -19.03 -18.63 9.16
C ARG A 89 -19.12 -20.09 8.78
N VAL A 90 -18.36 -20.96 9.43
CA VAL A 90 -18.25 -22.38 9.05
C VAL A 90 -18.42 -23.30 10.25
N LYS A 91 -18.66 -24.59 9.95
CA LYS A 91 -18.74 -25.63 10.98
C LYS A 91 -17.40 -25.79 11.71
N PRO A 92 -17.40 -26.18 13.00
CA PRO A 92 -16.17 -26.36 13.79
C PRO A 92 -15.16 -27.31 13.14
N THR A 93 -15.61 -28.38 12.52
CA THR A 93 -14.75 -29.36 11.85
C THR A 93 -14.05 -28.76 10.62
N THR A 94 -14.80 -28.00 9.82
CA THR A 94 -14.25 -27.29 8.63
C THR A 94 -13.22 -26.26 9.05
N TYR A 95 -13.53 -25.47 10.09
CA TYR A 95 -12.60 -24.50 10.64
C TYR A 95 -11.28 -25.16 11.10
N ARG A 96 -11.39 -26.23 11.90
CA ARG A 96 -10.23 -26.93 12.44
C ARG A 96 -9.30 -27.44 11.33
N THR A 97 -9.84 -28.04 10.29
CA THR A 97 -9.05 -28.55 9.15
C THR A 97 -8.35 -27.43 8.41
N ARG A 98 -9.05 -26.35 8.08
CA ARG A 98 -8.46 -25.23 7.35
C ARG A 98 -7.49 -24.43 8.20
N ALA A 99 -7.81 -24.21 9.46
CA ALA A 99 -6.91 -23.53 10.39
C ALA A 99 -5.59 -24.28 10.54
N GLY A 100 -5.61 -25.59 10.64
CA GLY A 100 -4.40 -26.42 10.70
C GLY A 100 -3.53 -26.26 9.47
N ARG A 101 -4.12 -26.27 8.28
CA ARG A 101 -3.39 -26.08 7.02
C ARG A 101 -2.78 -24.68 6.89
N ILE A 102 -3.55 -23.66 7.23
CA ILE A 102 -3.07 -22.26 7.18
C ILE A 102 -1.95 -22.05 8.18
N ARG A 103 -2.08 -22.55 9.39
CA ARG A 103 -1.02 -22.43 10.42
C ARG A 103 0.25 -23.16 10.02
N ALA A 104 0.14 -24.33 9.38
CA ALA A 104 1.30 -25.03 8.84
C ALA A 104 2.04 -24.21 7.77
N CYS A 105 1.31 -23.54 6.88
CA CYS A 105 1.92 -22.60 5.93
C CYS A 105 2.60 -21.43 6.64
N CYS A 106 1.98 -20.88 7.68
CA CYS A 106 2.51 -19.76 8.45
C CYS A 106 3.78 -20.12 9.23
N GLU A 107 4.00 -21.36 9.58
CA GLU A 107 5.26 -21.82 10.17
C GLU A 107 6.44 -21.62 9.22
N VAL A 108 6.21 -21.73 7.93
CA VAL A 108 7.23 -21.58 6.90
C VAL A 108 7.37 -20.13 6.43
N ILE A 109 6.27 -19.48 6.05
CA ILE A 109 6.27 -18.16 5.41
C ILE A 109 5.54 -17.08 6.20
N GLY A 110 5.07 -17.38 7.40
CA GLY A 110 4.29 -16.44 8.22
C GLY A 110 5.03 -15.16 8.64
N HIS A 111 6.36 -15.20 8.62
CA HIS A 111 7.22 -14.04 8.90
C HIS A 111 7.33 -13.05 7.73
N VAL A 112 6.83 -13.42 6.55
CA VAL A 112 6.84 -12.55 5.36
C VAL A 112 5.71 -11.53 5.47
N ARG A 113 5.99 -10.27 5.14
CA ARG A 113 4.97 -9.25 5.06
C ARG A 113 4.11 -9.45 3.82
N LEU A 114 2.80 -9.17 3.91
CA LEU A 114 1.88 -9.35 2.78
C LEU A 114 2.35 -8.64 1.52
N LYS A 115 2.87 -7.43 1.65
CA LYS A 115 3.37 -6.65 0.51
C LYS A 115 4.56 -7.30 -0.21
N ASP A 116 5.33 -8.11 0.50
CA ASP A 116 6.55 -8.77 -0.01
C ASP A 116 6.28 -10.20 -0.46
N LEU A 117 5.04 -10.69 -0.29
CA LEU A 117 4.66 -12.04 -0.68
C LEU A 117 4.64 -12.18 -2.21
N THR A 118 5.38 -13.15 -2.72
CA THR A 118 5.47 -13.45 -4.15
C THR A 118 5.15 -14.93 -4.41
N ALA A 119 4.97 -15.29 -5.68
CA ALA A 119 4.74 -16.68 -6.09
C ALA A 119 5.90 -17.60 -5.69
N GLU A 120 7.11 -17.09 -5.58
CA GLU A 120 8.28 -17.86 -5.15
C GLU A 120 8.20 -18.34 -3.70
N HIS A 121 7.39 -17.70 -2.87
CA HIS A 121 7.15 -18.13 -1.49
C HIS A 121 6.15 -19.29 -1.38
N ILE A 122 5.41 -19.54 -2.42
CA ILE A 122 4.40 -20.59 -2.48
C ILE A 122 5.01 -21.82 -3.17
#